data_9ad7b3b6f72055e902bc9b97c9321153
#
_entry.id   9ad7b3b6f72055e902bc9b97c9321153
#
_cell.length_a   1.000
_cell.length_b   1.000
_cell.length_c   1.000
_cell.angle_alpha   90.00
_cell.angle_beta   90.00
_cell.angle_gamma   90.00
#
_symmetry.space_group_name_H-M   'P 1'
#
loop_
_entity.id
_entity.type
_entity.pdbx_description
1 polymer ?
#
loop_
_entity_poly.entity_id
_entity_poly.type
_entity_poly.pdbx_seq_one_letter_code
_entity_poly.pdbx_strand_id
1 'polypeptide(L)'
;MDLTAHVPQNIIDLLSTFLPNRRAEVGQLRQALEKDDWARLQHLAERMYALGNPYGFRQITTLGRFMREACASKDRRAFQVLIRDYETYLSKVTVVEVEAPLPREVLTPNAREALLAIMAAPNDGGRRRRRKSGGGGSRTSRKERQT
;
A
#
# COMPACT_ATOMS: atom_id res chain seq x y z
N MET A 1 -16.77 -11.54 6.39
CA MET A 1 -15.63 -11.13 5.54
C MET A 1 -15.19 -12.30 4.69
N ASP A 2 -15.01 -12.06 3.42
CA ASP A 2 -14.56 -13.11 2.52
C ASP A 2 -13.07 -13.37 2.74
N LEU A 3 -12.73 -14.60 3.12
CA LEU A 3 -11.36 -14.96 3.42
C LEU A 3 -10.66 -15.67 2.27
N THR A 4 -11.26 -15.66 1.10
CA THR A 4 -10.65 -16.30 -0.06
C THR A 4 -10.13 -15.24 -1.02
N ALA A 5 -8.87 -15.38 -1.40
CA ALA A 5 -8.26 -14.51 -2.40
C ALA A 5 -8.07 -15.30 -3.69
N HIS A 6 -8.53 -14.75 -4.79
CA HIS A 6 -8.39 -15.39 -6.10
C HIS A 6 -7.26 -14.70 -6.84
N VAL A 7 -6.09 -15.33 -6.84
CA VAL A 7 -4.86 -14.71 -7.31
C VAL A 7 -4.53 -15.20 -8.70
N PRO A 8 -4.36 -14.29 -9.68
CA PRO A 8 -4.01 -14.71 -11.03
C PRO A 8 -2.70 -15.47 -11.09
N GLN A 9 -2.66 -16.47 -11.96
CA GLN A 9 -1.48 -17.33 -12.08
C GLN A 9 -0.21 -16.55 -12.38
N ASN A 10 -0.33 -15.51 -13.18
CA ASN A 10 0.85 -14.80 -13.63
C ASN A 10 1.48 -13.94 -12.56
N ILE A 11 0.88 -13.84 -11.38
CA ILE A 11 1.48 -13.11 -10.28
C ILE A 11 1.54 -13.93 -9.00
N ILE A 12 1.18 -15.22 -9.07
CA ILE A 12 1.13 -16.04 -7.85
C ILE A 12 2.51 -16.13 -7.19
N ASP A 13 3.57 -16.06 -7.98
CA ASP A 13 4.93 -16.15 -7.44
C ASP A 13 5.32 -14.90 -6.65
N LEU A 14 4.57 -13.82 -6.75
CA LEU A 14 4.88 -12.62 -6.00
C LEU A 14 4.38 -12.68 -4.56
N LEU A 15 3.56 -13.68 -4.23
CA LEU A 15 2.96 -13.75 -2.91
C LEU A 15 3.98 -13.99 -1.80
N SER A 16 5.10 -14.62 -2.13
CA SER A 16 6.13 -14.84 -1.13
C SER A 16 6.72 -13.52 -0.62
N THR A 17 6.59 -12.46 -1.39
CA THR A 17 7.00 -11.13 -0.96
C THR A 17 5.80 -10.31 -0.48
N PHE A 18 4.69 -10.44 -1.18
CA PHE A 18 3.52 -9.61 -0.91
C PHE A 18 2.96 -9.83 0.50
N LEU A 19 2.72 -11.09 0.85
CA LEU A 19 2.06 -11.38 2.13
C LEU A 19 2.92 -11.03 3.34
N PRO A 20 4.23 -11.36 3.36
CA PRO A 20 5.04 -10.92 4.49
C PRO A 20 5.08 -9.41 4.65
N ASN A 21 5.12 -8.67 3.54
CA ASN A 21 5.11 -7.22 3.62
C ASN A 21 3.78 -6.70 4.16
N ARG A 22 2.69 -7.36 3.80
CA ARG A 22 1.39 -6.94 4.36
C ARG A 22 1.32 -7.22 5.85
N ARG A 23 1.88 -8.32 6.29
CA ARG A 23 1.90 -8.62 7.72
C ARG A 23 2.75 -7.62 8.50
N ALA A 24 3.87 -7.23 7.94
CA ALA A 24 4.71 -6.21 8.58
C ALA A 24 3.98 -4.87 8.64
N GLU A 25 3.11 -4.61 7.68
CA GLU A 25 2.37 -3.37 7.63
C GLU A 25 1.43 -3.21 8.82
N VAL A 26 0.94 -4.32 9.37
CA VAL A 26 0.09 -4.25 10.55
C VAL A 26 0.81 -3.55 11.70
N GLY A 27 2.07 -3.91 11.93
CA GLY A 27 2.85 -3.25 12.96
C GLY A 27 3.05 -1.77 12.70
N GLN A 28 3.28 -1.43 11.44
CA GLN A 28 3.45 -0.03 11.07
C GLN A 28 2.17 0.76 11.31
N LEU A 29 1.04 0.17 11.00
CA LEU A 29 -0.24 0.82 11.25
C LEU A 29 -0.44 1.06 12.73
N ARG A 30 -0.12 0.07 13.55
CA ARG A 30 -0.27 0.23 15.00
C ARG A 30 0.63 1.32 15.54
N GLN A 31 1.87 1.36 15.11
CA GLN A 31 2.79 2.39 15.56
C GLN A 31 2.32 3.78 15.16
N ALA A 32 1.88 3.93 13.93
CA ALA A 32 1.42 5.23 13.46
C ALA A 32 0.18 5.67 14.24
N LEU A 33 -0.70 4.74 14.54
CA LEU A 33 -1.90 5.08 15.29
C LEU A 33 -1.55 5.52 16.70
N GLU A 34 -0.60 4.85 17.34
CA GLU A 34 -0.17 5.24 18.68
C GLU A 34 0.37 6.66 18.71
N LYS A 35 1.00 7.07 17.64
CA LYS A 35 1.61 8.40 17.56
C LYS A 35 0.67 9.42 16.95
N ASP A 36 -0.54 9.03 16.65
CA ASP A 36 -1.51 9.89 15.95
C ASP A 36 -0.93 10.47 14.67
N ASP A 37 -0.16 9.65 13.98
CA ASP A 37 0.47 10.05 12.73
C ASP A 37 -0.51 9.77 11.60
N TRP A 38 -1.49 10.63 11.45
CA TRP A 38 -2.57 10.43 10.50
C TRP A 38 -2.09 10.52 9.06
N ALA A 39 -1.07 11.30 8.79
CA ALA A 39 -0.52 11.36 7.44
C ALA A 39 0.05 10.01 7.03
N ARG A 40 0.76 9.36 7.95
CA ARG A 40 1.32 8.05 7.65
C ARG A 40 0.23 7.00 7.54
N LEU A 41 -0.76 7.07 8.42
CA LEU A 41 -1.88 6.14 8.35
C LEU A 41 -2.60 6.26 7.01
N GLN A 42 -2.79 7.47 6.53
CA GLN A 42 -3.42 7.65 5.24
C GLN A 42 -2.57 7.09 4.12
N HIS A 43 -1.27 7.30 4.17
CA HIS A 43 -0.39 6.75 3.16
C HIS A 43 -0.47 5.23 3.11
N LEU A 44 -0.44 4.60 4.28
CA LEU A 44 -0.53 3.14 4.34
C LEU A 44 -1.88 2.65 3.85
N ALA A 45 -2.94 3.35 4.21
CA ALA A 45 -4.28 2.96 3.77
C ALA A 45 -4.42 3.07 2.26
N GLU A 46 -3.84 4.09 1.68
CA GLU A 46 -3.91 4.25 0.23
C GLU A 46 -3.13 3.16 -0.49
N ARG A 47 -2.02 2.72 0.07
CA ARG A 47 -1.30 1.59 -0.52
C ARG A 47 -2.14 0.32 -0.48
N MET A 48 -2.81 0.06 0.64
CA MET A 48 -3.69 -1.09 0.74
C MET A 48 -4.80 -1.02 -0.30
N TYR A 49 -5.39 0.16 -0.42
CA TYR A 49 -6.46 0.36 -1.37
C TYR A 49 -5.99 0.08 -2.80
N ALA A 50 -4.79 0.51 -3.12
CA ALA A 50 -4.27 0.35 -4.48
C ALA A 50 -3.81 -1.07 -4.77
N LEU A 51 -3.29 -1.79 -3.78
CA LEU A 51 -2.64 -3.07 -4.04
C LEU A 51 -3.55 -4.28 -3.90
N GLY A 52 -4.64 -4.16 -3.17
CA GLY A 52 -5.45 -5.34 -2.88
C GLY A 52 -6.05 -5.99 -4.12
N ASN A 53 -6.82 -5.24 -4.88
CA ASN A 53 -7.52 -5.79 -6.03
C ASN A 53 -6.57 -6.37 -7.09
N PRO A 54 -5.51 -5.68 -7.50
CA PRO A 54 -4.64 -6.25 -8.52
C PRO A 54 -4.05 -7.60 -8.16
N TYR A 55 -3.87 -7.86 -6.86
CA TYR A 55 -3.33 -9.14 -6.43
C TYR A 55 -4.41 -10.17 -6.12
N GLY A 56 -5.68 -9.79 -6.26
CA GLY A 56 -6.77 -10.71 -5.96
C GLY A 56 -7.23 -10.66 -4.52
N PHE A 57 -6.74 -9.72 -3.74
CA PHE A 57 -7.10 -9.59 -2.33
C PHE A 57 -8.08 -8.44 -2.16
N ARG A 58 -9.31 -8.66 -2.60
CA ARG A 58 -10.32 -7.60 -2.58
C ARG A 58 -10.55 -7.03 -1.20
N GLN A 59 -10.43 -7.86 -0.17
CA GLN A 59 -10.65 -7.37 1.19
C GLN A 59 -9.58 -6.38 1.61
N ILE A 60 -8.37 -6.52 1.11
CA ILE A 60 -7.33 -5.54 1.43
C ILE A 60 -7.71 -4.18 0.85
N THR A 61 -8.21 -4.15 -0.37
CA THR A 61 -8.69 -2.91 -0.96
C THR A 61 -9.84 -2.33 -0.15
N THR A 62 -10.78 -3.17 0.27
CA THR A 62 -11.91 -2.72 1.06
C THR A 62 -11.47 -2.14 2.39
N LEU A 63 -10.57 -2.83 3.08
CA LEU A 63 -10.06 -2.34 4.36
C LEU A 63 -9.30 -1.03 4.17
N GLY A 64 -8.53 -0.93 3.11
CA GLY A 64 -7.83 0.32 2.81
C GLY A 64 -8.79 1.47 2.60
N ARG A 65 -9.89 1.22 1.92
CA ARG A 65 -10.88 2.27 1.70
C ARG A 65 -11.47 2.75 3.02
N PHE A 66 -11.85 1.82 3.89
CA PHE A 66 -12.40 2.20 5.18
C PHE A 66 -11.37 2.91 6.06
N MET A 67 -10.12 2.48 5.97
CA MET A 67 -9.07 3.16 6.72
C MET A 67 -8.88 4.59 6.22
N ARG A 68 -8.98 4.81 4.91
CA ARG A 68 -8.92 6.17 4.39
C ARG A 68 -10.03 7.03 4.97
N GLU A 69 -11.22 6.47 5.05
CA GLU A 69 -12.36 7.20 5.62
C GLU A 69 -12.14 7.51 7.10
N ALA A 70 -11.60 6.55 7.83
CA ALA A 70 -11.29 6.78 9.24
C ALA A 70 -10.23 7.86 9.41
N CYS A 71 -9.27 7.94 8.48
CA CYS A 71 -8.28 9.00 8.52
C CYS A 71 -8.91 10.36 8.30
N ALA A 72 -9.86 10.45 7.36
CA ALA A 72 -10.49 11.72 7.07
C ALA A 72 -11.21 12.30 8.28
N SER A 73 -11.79 11.43 9.10
CA SER A 73 -12.48 11.86 10.30
C SER A 73 -11.62 11.71 11.55
N LYS A 74 -10.40 11.19 11.40
CA LYS A 74 -9.50 10.93 12.52
C LYS A 74 -10.18 10.08 13.59
N ASP A 75 -10.88 9.06 13.15
CA ASP A 75 -11.62 8.17 14.03
C ASP A 75 -10.70 7.05 14.50
N ARG A 76 -10.10 7.28 15.66
CA ARG A 76 -9.12 6.37 16.20
C ARG A 76 -9.71 5.00 16.49
N ARG A 77 -10.90 4.96 17.05
CA ARG A 77 -11.54 3.70 17.41
C ARG A 77 -11.85 2.87 16.16
N ALA A 78 -12.39 3.51 15.14
CA ALA A 78 -12.66 2.80 13.90
C ALA A 78 -11.38 2.25 13.30
N PHE A 79 -10.30 3.02 13.36
CA PHE A 79 -9.04 2.56 12.81
C PHE A 79 -8.51 1.36 13.58
N GLN A 80 -8.67 1.34 14.90
CA GLN A 80 -8.25 0.18 15.70
C GLN A 80 -8.97 -1.08 15.28
N VAL A 81 -10.27 -0.98 15.06
CA VAL A 81 -11.04 -2.14 14.62
C VAL A 81 -10.56 -2.62 13.26
N LEU A 82 -10.29 -1.68 12.36
CA LEU A 82 -9.84 -2.04 11.02
C LEU A 82 -8.48 -2.71 11.04
N ILE A 83 -7.58 -2.28 11.90
CA ILE A 83 -6.28 -2.93 12.03
C ILE A 83 -6.47 -4.37 12.50
N ARG A 84 -7.34 -4.57 13.47
CA ARG A 84 -7.59 -5.91 13.97
C ARG A 84 -8.18 -6.80 12.88
N ASP A 85 -9.11 -6.26 12.11
CA ASP A 85 -9.69 -7.01 11.01
C ASP A 85 -8.65 -7.37 9.97
N TYR A 86 -7.74 -6.45 9.68
CA TYR A 86 -6.68 -6.70 8.72
C TYR A 86 -5.76 -7.82 9.21
N GLU A 87 -5.39 -7.76 10.47
CA GLU A 87 -4.53 -8.79 11.03
C GLU A 87 -5.20 -10.16 10.98
N THR A 88 -6.48 -10.20 11.35
CA THR A 88 -7.24 -11.44 11.31
C THR A 88 -7.33 -11.97 9.88
N TYR A 89 -7.61 -11.08 8.94
CA TYR A 89 -7.72 -11.49 7.54
C TYR A 89 -6.40 -12.09 7.06
N LEU A 90 -5.28 -11.43 7.34
CA LEU A 90 -3.99 -11.91 6.87
C LEU A 90 -3.62 -13.26 7.48
N SER A 91 -4.11 -13.54 8.68
CA SER A 91 -3.79 -14.81 9.32
C SER A 91 -4.67 -15.95 8.82
N LYS A 92 -5.79 -15.65 8.19
CA LYS A 92 -6.76 -16.67 7.82
C LYS A 92 -7.04 -16.75 6.32
N VAL A 93 -6.51 -15.83 5.53
CA VAL A 93 -6.86 -15.79 4.12
C VAL A 93 -6.37 -17.04 3.42
N THR A 94 -7.21 -17.58 2.56
CA THR A 94 -6.90 -18.74 1.74
C THR A 94 -6.69 -18.24 0.31
N VAL A 95 -5.59 -18.66 -0.30
CA VAL A 95 -5.25 -18.24 -1.65
C VAL A 95 -5.68 -19.31 -2.63
N VAL A 96 -6.43 -18.91 -3.65
CA VAL A 96 -6.83 -19.79 -4.73
C VAL A 96 -6.22 -19.23 -6.01
N GLU A 97 -5.48 -20.06 -6.70
CA GLU A 97 -4.87 -19.65 -7.95
C GLU A 97 -5.91 -19.74 -9.06
N VAL A 98 -6.02 -18.72 -9.88
CA VAL A 98 -6.96 -18.70 -10.98
C VAL A 98 -6.23 -18.34 -12.25
N GLU A 99 -6.83 -18.71 -13.38
CA GLU A 99 -6.27 -18.30 -14.65
C GLU A 99 -6.26 -16.79 -14.72
N ALA A 100 -5.27 -16.27 -15.43
CA ALA A 100 -5.13 -14.84 -15.52
C ALA A 100 -5.98 -14.29 -16.64
N PRO A 101 -7.21 -13.89 -16.36
CA PRO A 101 -8.07 -13.35 -17.39
C PRO A 101 -7.80 -11.89 -17.67
N LEU A 102 -6.88 -11.31 -16.93
CA LEU A 102 -6.62 -9.89 -17.05
C LEU A 102 -6.00 -9.54 -18.38
N PRO A 103 -6.32 -8.38 -18.90
CA PRO A 103 -5.65 -7.91 -20.10
C PRO A 103 -4.15 -7.88 -19.88
N ARG A 104 -3.42 -8.24 -20.90
CA ARG A 104 -1.98 -8.33 -20.75
C ARG A 104 -1.34 -7.00 -20.45
N GLU A 105 -1.95 -5.94 -20.92
CA GLU A 105 -1.39 -4.62 -20.65
C GLU A 105 -1.40 -4.27 -19.18
N VAL A 106 -2.21 -4.96 -18.39
CA VAL A 106 -2.23 -4.71 -16.95
C VAL A 106 -1.01 -5.29 -16.28
N LEU A 107 -0.45 -6.34 -16.88
CA LEU A 107 0.68 -7.03 -16.27
C LEU A 107 1.86 -7.10 -17.23
N THR A 108 2.15 -5.99 -17.88
CA THR A 108 3.37 -5.88 -18.66
C THR A 108 4.56 -6.01 -17.72
N PRO A 109 5.74 -6.31 -18.28
CA PRO A 109 6.92 -6.37 -17.42
C PRO A 109 7.14 -5.11 -16.60
N ASN A 110 6.87 -3.94 -17.17
CA ASN A 110 7.03 -2.70 -16.42
C ASN A 110 6.04 -2.60 -15.26
N ALA A 111 4.80 -3.01 -15.49
CA ALA A 111 3.81 -2.97 -14.44
C ALA A 111 4.19 -3.93 -13.32
N ARG A 112 4.69 -5.12 -13.68
CA ARG A 112 5.12 -6.08 -12.69
C ARG A 112 6.26 -5.53 -11.85
N GLU A 113 7.23 -4.90 -12.50
CA GLU A 113 8.35 -4.33 -11.79
C GLU A 113 7.91 -3.20 -10.87
N ALA A 114 6.96 -2.39 -11.33
CA ALA A 114 6.45 -1.31 -10.49
C ALA A 114 5.79 -1.86 -9.23
N LEU A 115 5.01 -2.93 -9.36
CA LEU A 115 4.39 -3.54 -8.21
C LEU A 115 5.43 -4.09 -7.24
N LEU A 116 6.46 -4.74 -7.78
CA LEU A 116 7.52 -5.27 -6.93
C LEU A 116 8.24 -4.16 -6.19
N ALA A 117 8.49 -3.05 -6.85
CA ALA A 117 9.16 -1.93 -6.22
C ALA A 117 8.32 -1.36 -5.09
N ILE A 118 7.02 -1.25 -5.30
CA ILE A 118 6.13 -0.76 -4.24
C ILE A 118 6.16 -1.70 -3.05
N MET A 119 6.12 -3.01 -3.31
CA MET A 119 6.12 -3.98 -2.23
C MET A 119 7.43 -3.99 -1.47
N ALA A 120 8.54 -3.82 -2.19
CA ALA A 120 9.86 -3.95 -1.58
C ALA A 120 10.25 -2.73 -0.75
N ALA A 121 9.67 -1.57 -1.01
CA ALA A 121 10.08 -0.35 -0.33
C ALA A 121 8.88 0.33 0.34
N PRO A 122 8.24 -0.31 1.28
CA PRO A 122 7.00 0.22 1.83
C PRO A 122 7.17 1.53 2.57
N ASN A 123 8.35 1.82 3.05
CA ASN A 123 8.49 2.94 3.97
C ASN A 123 9.30 4.09 3.45
N ASP A 124 9.78 4.02 2.23
CA ASP A 124 10.82 4.94 1.82
C ASP A 124 10.39 6.00 0.83
N GLY A 125 9.19 5.93 0.35
CA GLY A 125 8.79 6.82 -0.71
C GLY A 125 8.88 8.29 -0.35
N GLY A 126 8.52 8.60 0.87
CA GLY A 126 8.52 9.99 1.27
C GLY A 126 9.90 10.62 1.26
N ARG A 127 10.85 9.86 1.71
CA ARG A 127 12.19 10.42 1.76
C ARG A 127 12.72 10.74 0.38
N ARG A 128 12.49 9.85 -0.56
CA ARG A 128 12.97 10.10 -1.90
C ARG A 128 12.34 11.31 -2.52
N ARG A 129 11.05 11.49 -2.32
CA ARG A 129 10.38 12.65 -2.87
C ARG A 129 10.93 13.93 -2.29
N ARG A 130 11.16 13.93 -1.01
CA ARG A 130 11.68 15.11 -0.36
C ARG A 130 13.02 15.50 -0.94
N ARG A 131 13.86 14.54 -1.19
CA ARG A 131 15.16 14.81 -1.73
C ARG A 131 15.06 15.47 -3.10
N LYS A 132 14.17 14.98 -3.93
CA LYS A 132 14.03 15.57 -5.24
C LYS A 132 13.58 16.99 -5.18
N SER A 133 12.62 17.26 -4.36
CA SER A 133 12.13 18.61 -4.34
C SER A 133 13.21 19.55 -3.87
N GLY A 134 14.01 19.13 -2.95
CA GLY A 134 15.06 19.99 -2.52
C GLY A 134 16.00 20.34 -3.62
N GLY A 135 16.33 19.37 -4.41
CA GLY A 135 17.26 19.68 -5.46
C GLY A 135 16.68 20.59 -6.48
N GLY A 136 15.45 20.42 -6.75
CA GLY A 136 14.93 21.21 -7.82
C GLY A 136 14.86 22.64 -7.54
N GLY A 137 14.56 22.95 -6.42
CA GLY A 137 14.26 24.30 -6.26
C GLY A 137 15.33 25.19 -6.35
N SER A 138 16.04 24.99 -5.89
CA SER A 138 16.83 25.93 -5.73
C SER A 138 17.43 26.56 -6.71
N ARG A 139 17.74 26.56 -7.08
CA ARG A 139 18.48 27.13 -7.78
C ARG A 139 18.22 28.00 -8.56
N THR A 140 17.62 27.88 -8.60
CA THR A 140 17.46 28.66 -9.54
C THR A 140 17.35 29.96 -9.23
N SER A 141 17.20 30.25 -8.55
CA SER A 141 17.13 31.40 -8.48
C SER A 141 18.09 32.18 -8.48
N ARG A 142 18.41 31.83 -8.52
CA ARG A 142 19.22 32.52 -8.53
C ARG A 142 19.67 33.26 -9.21
N LYS A 143 19.44 33.22 -9.53
CA LYS A 143 19.88 33.80 -10.20
C LYS A 143 19.75 34.85 -10.51
N GLU A 144 19.21 34.91 -10.24
CA GLU A 144 19.10 35.78 -10.54
C GLU A 144 19.55 36.72 -10.45
N ARG A 145 19.68 36.92 -10.26
CA ARG A 145 20.09 37.79 -10.11
C ARG A 145 20.74 38.61 -10.52
N GLN A 146 20.78 38.66 -10.70
CA GLN A 146 21.45 39.39 -11.15
C GLN A 146 21.44 40.33 -11.46
N THR A 147 21.16 40.52 -11.31
CA THR A 147 21.03 41.43 -11.69
C THR A 147 21.45 42.11 -11.81
#